data_7a85a50f2ed8dc1c50b94af3c7406688
#
_entry.id   7a85a50f2ed8dc1c50b94af3c7406688
#
_cell.length_a   1.000
_cell.length_b   1.000
_cell.length_c   1.000
_cell.angle_alpha   90.00
_cell.angle_beta   90.00
_cell.angle_gamma   90.00
#
_symmetry.space_group_name_H-M   'P 1'
#
loop_
_entity.id
_entity.type
_entity.pdbx_description
1 polymer ?
#
loop_
_entity_poly.entity_id
_entity_poly.type
_entity_poly.pdbx_seq_one_letter_code
_entity_poly.pdbx_strand_id
1 'polypeptide(L)'
;METGGQKRIQHGVFYFLLLILLGAQRTDAVTVLIGARIIDGTGKAPLENGAIAFDGDKITALGSPDQIEVPQGAQVVHLENKTIIPGLISAHSHLGLCEGALGPNPEHYNRNNVRHQLEQYERYGILSVMALGCSKDVLYSWREEQRRGELDGADIFTADRGFGVSRGAPPFPLMQDQVYRPGTPEEARAEVNETASRHPDMIKLWVDDLFGTVPKMSPETYDTIIARAHAIVDEAHKQGYKVAAHIFYLGDAKALVSDGINVLAHSVRDQPVDAELIEMMKAKGVAYIATLDLDESQYIYAEQLPWMEEPFFIQAVDPALLQRWRSPLYAKELEANPNTPKNKAAAAMGQRNIKVLFDAGVKIAFGTDSGALPTRIPGFAEHRELQLMVQSGLRPMDAIVCATKNSAEVIGAKDRGTLETGKLANLIVLDSNPLEDIRNTTRIEMIYHSGKRVR
;
A
#
# COMPACT_ATOMS: atom_id res chain seq x y z
N MET A 1 63.28 -44.20 -57.94
CA MET A 1 62.26 -45.25 -57.94
C MET A 1 61.21 -44.80 -57.01
N GLU A 2 60.11 -44.38 -57.60
CA GLU A 2 58.91 -43.79 -56.90
C GLU A 2 58.07 -44.90 -56.34
N THR A 3 57.49 -44.65 -55.15
CA THR A 3 56.26 -45.34 -54.73
C THR A 3 55.31 -44.34 -54.15
N GLY A 4 54.20 -44.11 -54.87
CA GLY A 4 53.15 -43.23 -54.52
C GLY A 4 52.27 -43.77 -53.39
N GLY A 5 51.96 -42.90 -52.47
CA GLY A 5 51.00 -43.13 -51.37
C GLY A 5 49.73 -42.36 -51.63
N GLN A 6 48.59 -43.05 -51.93
CA GLN A 6 47.28 -42.47 -52.04
C GLN A 6 46.76 -42.11 -50.70
N LYS A 7 46.40 -40.80 -50.48
CA LYS A 7 45.63 -40.30 -49.33
C LYS A 7 44.13 -40.51 -49.62
N ARG A 8 43.48 -41.35 -48.80
CA ARG A 8 42.06 -41.48 -48.72
C ARG A 8 41.48 -40.27 -47.93
N ILE A 9 40.63 -39.50 -48.55
CA ILE A 9 39.82 -38.44 -47.91
C ILE A 9 38.58 -39.11 -47.36
N GLN A 10 38.46 -39.15 -46.01
CA GLN A 10 37.23 -39.53 -45.33
C GLN A 10 36.37 -38.30 -45.23
N HIS A 11 35.18 -38.31 -45.88
CA HIS A 11 34.12 -37.32 -45.72
C HIS A 11 33.32 -37.69 -44.48
N GLY A 12 33.56 -36.99 -43.36
CA GLY A 12 32.71 -37.04 -42.17
C GLY A 12 31.48 -36.19 -42.41
N VAL A 13 30.32 -36.84 -42.48
CA VAL A 13 29.01 -36.14 -42.52
C VAL A 13 28.67 -35.81 -41.09
N PHE A 14 28.77 -34.52 -40.73
CA PHE A 14 28.25 -34.01 -39.45
C PHE A 14 26.75 -33.79 -39.57
N TYR A 15 25.97 -34.67 -38.92
CA TYR A 15 24.53 -34.39 -38.67
C TYR A 15 24.40 -33.39 -37.53
N PHE A 16 24.03 -32.16 -37.87
CA PHE A 16 23.57 -31.17 -36.89
C PHE A 16 22.13 -31.57 -36.48
N LEU A 17 21.98 -32.19 -35.32
CA LEU A 17 20.65 -32.33 -34.67
C LEU A 17 20.25 -30.95 -34.13
N LEU A 18 19.38 -30.26 -34.88
CA LEU A 18 18.67 -29.05 -34.40
C LEU A 18 17.64 -29.51 -33.37
N LEU A 19 17.95 -29.50 -32.08
CA LEU A 19 17.00 -29.63 -30.99
C LEU A 19 16.16 -28.33 -30.94
N ILE A 20 15.01 -28.34 -31.60
CA ILE A 20 13.97 -27.35 -31.39
C ILE A 20 13.41 -27.64 -30.01
N LEU A 21 13.88 -26.90 -28.99
CA LEU A 21 13.21 -26.76 -27.71
C LEU A 21 11.91 -25.98 -27.96
N LEU A 22 10.83 -26.68 -28.28
CA LEU A 22 9.48 -26.20 -28.12
C LEU A 22 9.28 -26.02 -26.61
N GLY A 23 9.65 -24.85 -26.09
CA GLY A 23 9.16 -24.38 -24.82
C GLY A 23 7.65 -24.31 -24.95
N ALA A 24 6.94 -25.23 -24.31
CA ALA A 24 5.51 -25.08 -24.11
C ALA A 24 5.30 -23.81 -23.29
N GLN A 25 5.12 -22.66 -23.97
CA GLN A 25 4.49 -21.52 -23.36
C GLN A 25 3.10 -21.99 -22.94
N ARG A 26 2.90 -22.17 -21.63
CA ARG A 26 1.56 -22.16 -21.08
C ARG A 26 0.99 -20.77 -21.42
N THR A 27 0.28 -20.66 -22.51
CA THR A 27 -0.63 -19.56 -22.74
C THR A 27 -1.80 -19.84 -21.77
N ASP A 28 -1.76 -19.20 -20.61
CA ASP A 28 -2.95 -19.13 -19.78
C ASP A 28 -4.03 -18.55 -20.70
N ALA A 29 -5.20 -19.22 -20.77
CA ALA A 29 -6.27 -18.80 -21.67
C ALA A 29 -6.69 -17.37 -21.30
N VAL A 30 -6.92 -16.51 -22.31
CA VAL A 30 -7.48 -15.17 -22.10
C VAL A 30 -8.70 -15.28 -21.18
N THR A 31 -8.75 -14.47 -20.13
CA THR A 31 -9.92 -14.40 -19.26
C THR A 31 -10.77 -13.18 -19.62
N VAL A 32 -12.08 -13.39 -19.75
CA VAL A 32 -13.05 -12.33 -20.04
C VAL A 32 -14.14 -12.35 -18.97
N LEU A 33 -14.25 -11.26 -18.23
CA LEU A 33 -15.30 -11.03 -17.24
C LEU A 33 -16.39 -10.18 -17.89
N ILE A 34 -17.65 -10.63 -17.89
CA ILE A 34 -18.75 -10.00 -18.64
C ILE A 34 -19.95 -9.75 -17.73
N GLY A 35 -20.65 -8.62 -17.95
CA GLY A 35 -21.95 -8.33 -17.33
C GLY A 35 -21.87 -7.55 -16.03
N ALA A 36 -20.67 -7.23 -15.56
CA ALA A 36 -20.50 -6.49 -14.32
C ALA A 36 -20.67 -4.96 -14.50
N ARG A 37 -20.98 -4.27 -13.40
CA ARG A 37 -20.67 -2.86 -13.27
C ARG A 37 -19.16 -2.73 -13.09
N ILE A 38 -18.50 -1.86 -13.87
CA ILE A 38 -17.05 -1.63 -13.75
C ILE A 38 -16.81 -0.20 -13.29
N ILE A 39 -16.17 -0.07 -12.12
CA ILE A 39 -15.62 1.17 -11.59
C ILE A 39 -14.13 1.14 -11.89
N ASP A 40 -13.69 1.88 -12.90
CA ASP A 40 -12.33 1.75 -13.44
C ASP A 40 -11.22 2.42 -12.59
N GLY A 41 -11.58 3.08 -11.50
CA GLY A 41 -10.66 3.81 -10.63
C GLY A 41 -10.28 5.20 -11.12
N THR A 42 -10.74 5.64 -12.29
CA THR A 42 -10.42 6.98 -12.84
C THR A 42 -11.26 8.11 -12.21
N GLY A 43 -12.35 7.77 -11.54
CA GLY A 43 -13.34 8.72 -11.03
C GLY A 43 -14.45 9.09 -12.03
N LYS A 44 -14.44 8.51 -13.22
CA LYS A 44 -15.54 8.61 -14.19
C LYS A 44 -16.77 7.81 -13.74
N ALA A 45 -17.89 8.03 -14.42
CA ALA A 45 -19.09 7.22 -14.22
C ALA A 45 -18.79 5.74 -14.48
N PRO A 46 -19.36 4.80 -13.68
CA PRO A 46 -19.19 3.38 -13.92
C PRO A 46 -19.67 2.94 -15.29
N LEU A 47 -19.02 1.94 -15.87
CA LEU A 47 -19.51 1.23 -17.04
C LEU A 47 -20.51 0.17 -16.57
N GLU A 48 -21.78 0.38 -16.84
CA GLU A 48 -22.83 -0.60 -16.54
C GLU A 48 -22.83 -1.74 -17.55
N ASN A 49 -23.05 -2.97 -17.10
CA ASN A 49 -23.02 -4.16 -17.95
C ASN A 49 -21.75 -4.23 -18.82
N GLY A 50 -20.60 -3.94 -18.17
CA GLY A 50 -19.31 -3.88 -18.86
C GLY A 50 -18.65 -5.25 -18.99
N ALA A 51 -17.58 -5.27 -19.79
CA ALA A 51 -16.69 -6.42 -19.90
C ALA A 51 -15.23 -5.98 -19.81
N ILE A 52 -14.39 -6.83 -19.25
CA ILE A 52 -12.94 -6.66 -19.17
C ILE A 52 -12.26 -7.97 -19.57
N ALA A 53 -11.28 -7.87 -20.47
CA ALA A 53 -10.47 -8.99 -20.90
C ALA A 53 -9.02 -8.80 -20.45
N PHE A 54 -8.34 -9.88 -20.07
CA PHE A 54 -6.92 -9.87 -19.77
C PHE A 54 -6.25 -11.18 -20.23
N ASP A 55 -4.99 -11.03 -20.65
CA ASP A 55 -4.12 -12.14 -21.09
C ASP A 55 -2.86 -12.13 -20.22
N GLY A 56 -2.58 -13.26 -19.57
CA GLY A 56 -1.57 -13.31 -18.53
C GLY A 56 -1.84 -12.26 -17.45
N ASP A 57 -0.89 -11.40 -17.19
CA ASP A 57 -0.96 -10.36 -16.15
C ASP A 57 -1.55 -9.02 -16.63
N LYS A 58 -1.90 -8.87 -17.93
CA LYS A 58 -2.27 -7.57 -18.52
C LYS A 58 -3.71 -7.49 -18.99
N ILE A 59 -4.35 -6.36 -18.66
CA ILE A 59 -5.64 -5.99 -19.25
C ILE A 59 -5.44 -5.71 -20.73
N THR A 60 -6.19 -6.41 -21.58
CA THR A 60 -6.13 -6.27 -23.03
C THR A 60 -7.27 -5.45 -23.60
N ALA A 61 -8.45 -5.49 -22.96
CA ALA A 61 -9.60 -4.71 -23.37
C ALA A 61 -10.54 -4.38 -22.18
N LEU A 62 -11.24 -3.26 -22.28
CA LEU A 62 -12.30 -2.84 -21.36
C LEU A 62 -13.33 -2.03 -22.14
N GLY A 63 -14.62 -2.40 -22.05
CA GLY A 63 -15.69 -1.74 -22.77
C GLY A 63 -17.03 -2.46 -22.60
N SER A 64 -18.01 -2.15 -23.45
CA SER A 64 -19.25 -2.94 -23.51
C SER A 64 -18.98 -4.33 -24.10
N PRO A 65 -19.79 -5.36 -23.76
CA PRO A 65 -19.54 -6.73 -24.20
C PRO A 65 -19.48 -6.90 -25.72
N ASP A 66 -20.22 -6.11 -26.47
CA ASP A 66 -20.24 -6.11 -27.94
C ASP A 66 -18.96 -5.50 -28.58
N GLN A 67 -18.16 -4.77 -27.80
CA GLN A 67 -16.90 -4.17 -28.22
C GLN A 67 -15.68 -5.06 -27.90
N ILE A 68 -15.87 -6.13 -27.13
CA ILE A 68 -14.78 -7.01 -26.71
C ILE A 68 -14.82 -8.31 -27.50
N GLU A 69 -13.75 -8.56 -28.26
CA GLU A 69 -13.55 -9.84 -28.91
C GLU A 69 -13.26 -10.91 -27.86
N VAL A 70 -14.03 -12.01 -27.89
CA VAL A 70 -13.80 -13.17 -27.04
C VAL A 70 -13.04 -14.21 -27.87
N PRO A 71 -11.75 -14.42 -27.64
CA PRO A 71 -10.96 -15.38 -28.40
C PRO A 71 -11.46 -16.81 -28.19
N GLN A 72 -11.27 -17.67 -29.20
CA GLN A 72 -11.57 -19.09 -29.07
C GLN A 72 -10.72 -19.71 -27.94
N GLY A 73 -11.37 -20.38 -27.00
CA GLY A 73 -10.70 -20.98 -25.84
C GLY A 73 -10.52 -20.05 -24.67
N ALA A 74 -11.02 -18.80 -24.74
CA ALA A 74 -11.03 -17.90 -23.60
C ALA A 74 -11.87 -18.43 -22.45
N GLN A 75 -11.44 -18.19 -21.22
CA GLN A 75 -12.25 -18.41 -20.03
C GLN A 75 -13.23 -17.24 -19.88
N VAL A 76 -14.52 -17.48 -20.05
CA VAL A 76 -15.57 -16.48 -19.87
C VAL A 76 -16.22 -16.66 -18.50
N VAL A 77 -16.30 -15.55 -17.74
CA VAL A 77 -16.96 -15.51 -16.42
C VAL A 77 -18.09 -14.49 -16.48
N HIS A 78 -19.32 -14.93 -16.22
CA HIS A 78 -20.51 -14.08 -16.18
C HIS A 78 -20.69 -13.50 -14.78
N LEU A 79 -20.85 -12.16 -14.70
CA LEU A 79 -20.84 -11.39 -13.45
C LEU A 79 -22.03 -10.40 -13.37
N GLU A 80 -23.20 -10.86 -13.82
CA GLU A 80 -24.42 -10.07 -13.70
C GLU A 80 -24.68 -9.67 -12.23
N ASN A 81 -25.03 -8.40 -12.01
CA ASN A 81 -25.26 -7.81 -10.69
C ASN A 81 -24.02 -7.70 -9.79
N LYS A 82 -22.83 -8.00 -10.30
CA LYS A 82 -21.56 -7.79 -9.58
C LYS A 82 -20.93 -6.44 -9.93
N THR A 83 -19.98 -6.03 -9.09
CA THR A 83 -19.19 -4.81 -9.36
C THR A 83 -17.71 -5.16 -9.39
N ILE A 84 -16.99 -4.68 -10.40
CA ILE A 84 -15.54 -4.80 -10.51
C ILE A 84 -14.92 -3.45 -10.13
N ILE A 85 -13.90 -3.48 -9.27
CA ILE A 85 -13.06 -2.34 -8.92
C ILE A 85 -11.58 -2.70 -9.11
N PRO A 86 -10.65 -1.73 -9.25
CA PRO A 86 -9.23 -2.03 -9.18
C PRO A 86 -8.84 -2.61 -7.82
N GLY A 87 -7.78 -3.41 -7.78
CA GLY A 87 -7.16 -3.79 -6.52
C GLY A 87 -6.78 -2.58 -5.68
N LEU A 88 -7.07 -2.63 -4.39
CA LEU A 88 -6.77 -1.55 -3.46
C LEU A 88 -5.27 -1.46 -3.20
N ILE A 89 -4.78 -0.27 -2.92
CA ILE A 89 -3.36 0.04 -2.68
C ILE A 89 -3.25 0.79 -1.36
N SER A 90 -2.62 0.19 -0.35
CA SER A 90 -2.29 0.89 0.90
C SER A 90 -0.95 1.59 0.74
N ALA A 91 -0.98 2.92 0.60
CA ALA A 91 0.23 3.74 0.48
C ALA A 91 0.90 4.02 1.84
N HIS A 92 0.36 3.48 2.94
CA HIS A 92 0.95 3.54 4.26
C HIS A 92 0.56 2.34 5.10
N SER A 93 1.47 1.39 5.21
CA SER A 93 1.36 0.17 6.02
C SER A 93 2.72 -0.16 6.63
N HIS A 94 2.78 -1.18 7.48
CA HIS A 94 4.02 -1.76 7.99
C HIS A 94 3.99 -3.28 7.86
N LEU A 95 5.16 -3.88 7.63
CA LEU A 95 5.34 -5.32 7.52
C LEU A 95 6.31 -5.81 8.59
N GLY A 96 6.02 -6.97 9.18
CA GLY A 96 6.92 -7.66 10.10
C GLY A 96 7.15 -6.99 11.46
N LEU A 97 6.41 -5.93 11.83
CA LEU A 97 6.55 -5.30 13.14
C LEU A 97 5.81 -6.07 14.24
N CYS A 98 4.57 -6.43 13.98
CA CYS A 98 3.71 -7.19 14.88
C CYS A 98 3.57 -8.64 14.40
N GLU A 99 3.30 -9.56 15.32
CA GLU A 99 2.95 -10.96 15.01
C GLU A 99 1.72 -11.36 15.83
N GLY A 100 0.58 -11.53 15.15
CA GLY A 100 -0.71 -11.77 15.80
C GLY A 100 -1.05 -10.70 16.85
N ALA A 101 -1.24 -11.11 18.10
CA ALA A 101 -1.53 -10.21 19.20
C ALA A 101 -0.30 -9.49 19.78
N LEU A 102 0.90 -9.84 19.33
CA LEU A 102 2.15 -9.31 19.88
C LEU A 102 2.52 -7.98 19.21
N GLY A 103 2.90 -7.00 20.03
CA GLY A 103 3.31 -5.67 19.58
C GLY A 103 4.66 -5.66 18.87
N PRO A 104 5.14 -4.47 18.45
CA PRO A 104 6.36 -4.34 17.66
C PRO A 104 7.58 -4.95 18.35
N ASN A 105 8.26 -5.84 17.62
CA ASN A 105 9.48 -6.49 18.05
C ASN A 105 10.36 -6.83 16.82
N PRO A 106 11.69 -6.59 16.85
CA PRO A 106 12.58 -6.93 15.75
C PRO A 106 12.59 -8.43 15.37
N GLU A 107 12.25 -9.33 16.29
CA GLU A 107 12.18 -10.78 16.06
C GLU A 107 10.97 -11.18 15.18
N HIS A 108 9.91 -10.36 15.19
CA HIS A 108 8.74 -10.58 14.34
C HIS A 108 9.05 -10.31 12.85
N TYR A 109 10.18 -9.64 12.54
CA TYR A 109 10.58 -9.35 11.18
C TYR A 109 11.23 -10.58 10.53
N ASN A 110 10.40 -11.57 10.24
CA ASN A 110 10.79 -12.84 9.62
C ASN A 110 9.91 -13.15 8.40
N ARG A 111 10.43 -14.01 7.49
CA ARG A 111 9.78 -14.30 6.22
C ARG A 111 8.36 -14.88 6.38
N ASN A 112 8.14 -15.74 7.36
CA ASN A 112 6.84 -16.38 7.55
C ASN A 112 5.78 -15.38 8.01
N ASN A 113 6.12 -14.50 8.96
CA ASN A 113 5.21 -13.47 9.43
C ASN A 113 4.90 -12.45 8.33
N VAL A 114 5.92 -11.96 7.61
CA VAL A 114 5.71 -11.02 6.50
C VAL A 114 4.86 -11.66 5.39
N ARG A 115 5.15 -12.92 4.99
CA ARG A 115 4.32 -13.65 4.02
C ARG A 115 2.87 -13.75 4.49
N HIS A 116 2.64 -14.12 5.75
CA HIS A 116 1.29 -14.22 6.30
C HIS A 116 0.53 -12.88 6.23
N GLN A 117 1.20 -11.76 6.54
CA GLN A 117 0.61 -10.44 6.43
C GLN A 117 0.31 -10.06 4.97
N LEU A 118 1.21 -10.35 4.02
CA LEU A 118 1.00 -10.09 2.59
C LEU A 118 -0.17 -10.91 2.04
N GLU A 119 -0.28 -12.21 2.41
CA GLU A 119 -1.40 -13.07 2.07
C GLU A 119 -2.71 -12.56 2.69
N GLN A 120 -2.65 -11.98 3.89
CA GLN A 120 -3.82 -11.37 4.53
C GLN A 120 -4.27 -10.12 3.78
N TYR A 121 -3.37 -9.19 3.44
CA TYR A 121 -3.70 -8.03 2.61
C TYR A 121 -4.36 -8.47 1.29
N GLU A 122 -3.74 -9.40 0.55
CA GLU A 122 -4.26 -9.89 -0.72
C GLU A 122 -5.67 -10.49 -0.59
N ARG A 123 -5.91 -11.30 0.45
CA ARG A 123 -7.22 -11.92 0.72
C ARG A 123 -8.32 -10.89 0.98
N TYR A 124 -7.94 -9.70 1.44
CA TYR A 124 -8.82 -8.54 1.65
C TYR A 124 -8.83 -7.56 0.47
N GLY A 125 -8.23 -7.93 -0.68
CA GLY A 125 -8.24 -7.12 -1.89
C GLY A 125 -7.24 -5.97 -1.90
N ILE A 126 -6.35 -5.89 -0.91
CA ILE A 126 -5.24 -4.94 -0.91
C ILE A 126 -4.09 -5.59 -1.66
N LEU A 127 -3.92 -5.23 -2.95
CA LEU A 127 -3.00 -5.93 -3.84
C LEU A 127 -1.61 -5.27 -3.91
N SER A 128 -1.43 -4.12 -3.27
CA SER A 128 -0.12 -3.48 -3.11
C SER A 128 -0.04 -2.76 -1.79
N VAL A 129 1.08 -2.89 -1.10
CA VAL A 129 1.33 -2.27 0.19
C VAL A 129 2.66 -1.54 0.19
N MET A 130 2.65 -0.29 0.67
CA MET A 130 3.84 0.47 0.96
C MET A 130 4.24 0.25 2.43
N ALA A 131 5.29 -0.51 2.66
CA ALA A 131 5.96 -0.57 3.96
C ALA A 131 6.68 0.77 4.20
N LEU A 132 5.98 1.72 4.85
CA LEU A 132 6.41 3.11 4.94
C LEU A 132 7.34 3.32 6.14
N GLY A 133 8.51 2.69 6.07
CA GLY A 133 9.56 2.70 7.09
C GLY A 133 9.54 1.48 8.02
N CYS A 134 10.49 1.42 8.93
CA CYS A 134 10.72 0.31 9.87
C CYS A 134 11.05 -1.03 9.21
N SER A 135 11.46 -1.03 7.95
CA SER A 135 11.80 -2.23 7.20
C SER A 135 13.24 -2.65 7.40
N LYS A 136 13.52 -3.96 7.44
CA LYS A 136 14.87 -4.50 7.35
C LYS A 136 15.29 -4.70 5.89
N ASP A 137 16.59 -4.68 5.63
CA ASP A 137 17.16 -4.85 4.28
C ASP A 137 16.71 -6.15 3.59
N VAL A 138 16.42 -7.21 4.36
CA VAL A 138 15.92 -8.48 3.83
C VAL A 138 14.58 -8.33 3.05
N LEU A 139 13.82 -7.26 3.28
CA LEU A 139 12.57 -7.01 2.55
C LEU A 139 12.80 -6.88 1.04
N TYR A 140 13.95 -6.33 0.64
CA TYR A 140 14.31 -6.24 -0.79
C TYR A 140 14.47 -7.63 -1.42
N SER A 141 15.05 -8.60 -0.69
CA SER A 141 15.14 -9.98 -1.16
C SER A 141 13.76 -10.61 -1.33
N TRP A 142 12.84 -10.39 -0.39
CA TRP A 142 11.47 -10.90 -0.49
C TRP A 142 10.67 -10.24 -1.61
N ARG A 143 10.89 -8.96 -1.88
CA ARG A 143 10.33 -8.27 -3.04
C ARG A 143 10.83 -8.89 -4.36
N GLU A 144 12.10 -9.26 -4.45
CA GLU A 144 12.63 -9.97 -5.61
C GLU A 144 12.09 -11.42 -5.72
N GLU A 145 11.85 -12.12 -4.59
CA GLU A 145 11.15 -13.41 -4.58
C GLU A 145 9.72 -13.26 -5.16
N GLN A 146 8.99 -12.20 -4.80
CA GLN A 146 7.66 -11.93 -5.39
C GLN A 146 7.74 -11.75 -6.91
N ARG A 147 8.71 -10.95 -7.39
CA ARG A 147 8.93 -10.73 -8.83
C ARG A 147 9.21 -12.02 -9.61
N ARG A 148 9.78 -13.03 -8.93
CA ARG A 148 10.01 -14.35 -9.51
C ARG A 148 8.84 -15.32 -9.29
N GLY A 149 7.79 -14.91 -8.61
CA GLY A 149 6.65 -15.77 -8.25
C GLY A 149 6.96 -16.81 -7.18
N GLU A 150 7.96 -16.56 -6.32
CA GLU A 150 8.41 -17.44 -5.23
C GLU A 150 7.83 -17.03 -3.86
N LEU A 151 7.17 -15.87 -3.81
CA LEU A 151 6.47 -15.35 -2.63
C LEU A 151 5.13 -14.75 -3.07
N ASP A 152 4.05 -15.29 -2.54
CA ASP A 152 2.68 -14.84 -2.80
C ASP A 152 2.27 -13.68 -1.88
N GLY A 153 1.10 -13.08 -2.17
CA GLY A 153 0.47 -12.02 -1.41
C GLY A 153 0.63 -10.64 -2.05
N ALA A 154 0.17 -9.61 -1.37
CA ALA A 154 0.19 -8.23 -1.86
C ALA A 154 1.61 -7.76 -2.26
N ASP A 155 1.73 -7.03 -3.37
CA ASP A 155 3.01 -6.54 -3.88
C ASP A 155 3.70 -5.57 -2.91
N ILE A 156 4.98 -5.77 -2.66
CA ILE A 156 5.79 -5.00 -1.74
C ILE A 156 6.34 -3.74 -2.40
N PHE A 157 5.99 -2.58 -1.83
CA PHE A 157 6.69 -1.31 -1.98
C PHE A 157 7.32 -0.95 -0.63
N THR A 158 8.44 -0.23 -0.61
CA THR A 158 9.14 0.06 0.64
C THR A 158 9.79 1.45 0.68
N ALA A 159 9.69 2.10 1.85
CA ALA A 159 10.45 3.30 2.20
C ALA A 159 11.67 2.97 3.07
N ASP A 160 12.17 1.74 3.00
CA ASP A 160 13.34 1.29 3.75
C ASP A 160 13.15 1.41 5.27
N ARG A 161 14.21 1.66 6.01
CA ARG A 161 14.23 1.82 7.46
C ARG A 161 13.49 3.08 7.92
N GLY A 162 13.66 4.19 7.19
CA GLY A 162 13.16 5.51 7.56
C GLY A 162 14.00 6.17 8.67
N PHE A 163 13.70 7.45 8.95
CA PHE A 163 14.52 8.34 9.77
C PHE A 163 13.74 8.87 10.97
N GLY A 164 14.12 8.48 12.17
CA GLY A 164 13.67 9.03 13.44
C GLY A 164 14.81 9.79 14.16
N VAL A 165 14.62 10.02 15.45
CA VAL A 165 15.68 10.56 16.32
C VAL A 165 15.91 9.63 17.50
N SER A 166 17.07 9.78 18.14
CA SER A 166 17.38 9.00 19.34
C SER A 166 16.31 9.17 20.41
N ARG A 167 15.73 8.07 20.86
CA ARG A 167 14.61 8.02 21.83
C ARG A 167 13.32 8.74 21.39
N GLY A 168 13.22 9.14 20.11
CA GLY A 168 12.02 9.77 19.52
C GLY A 168 11.13 8.78 18.78
N ALA A 169 10.22 9.32 17.96
CA ALA A 169 9.34 8.52 17.10
C ALA A 169 10.15 7.77 16.01
N PRO A 170 9.74 6.55 15.63
CA PRO A 170 8.74 5.70 16.28
C PRO A 170 9.26 5.15 17.64
N PRO A 171 8.40 5.08 18.66
CA PRO A 171 8.83 4.72 20.03
C PRO A 171 8.93 3.20 20.24
N PHE A 172 9.20 2.45 19.19
CA PHE A 172 9.30 1.00 19.21
C PHE A 172 10.72 0.55 19.59
N PRO A 173 10.90 -0.65 20.15
CA PRO A 173 12.23 -1.19 20.51
C PRO A 173 12.98 -1.69 19.27
N LEU A 174 13.01 -0.86 18.19
CA LEU A 174 13.62 -1.21 16.92
C LEU A 174 15.11 -0.87 16.92
N MET A 175 15.88 -1.74 16.27
CA MET A 175 17.31 -1.58 16.11
C MET A 175 17.64 -0.69 14.90
N GLN A 176 18.92 -0.33 14.74
CA GLN A 176 19.39 0.52 13.64
C GLN A 176 19.18 -0.11 12.25
N ASP A 177 19.01 -1.43 12.18
CA ASP A 177 18.66 -2.15 10.96
C ASP A 177 17.19 -1.97 10.53
N GLN A 178 16.38 -1.26 11.34
CA GLN A 178 14.97 -0.95 11.05
C GLN A 178 14.64 0.55 11.11
N VAL A 179 15.43 1.38 11.80
CA VAL A 179 15.23 2.83 11.86
C VAL A 179 16.57 3.52 12.01
N TYR A 180 16.88 4.43 11.11
CA TYR A 180 17.98 5.36 11.27
C TYR A 180 17.65 6.43 12.31
N ARG A 181 18.64 6.81 13.09
CA ARG A 181 18.49 7.82 14.16
C ARG A 181 19.68 8.79 14.16
N PRO A 182 19.87 9.55 13.05
CA PRO A 182 21.01 10.45 12.93
C PRO A 182 21.02 11.50 14.03
N GLY A 183 22.19 11.73 14.60
CA GLY A 183 22.42 12.77 15.60
C GLY A 183 22.89 14.09 14.99
N THR A 184 23.31 14.07 13.73
CA THR A 184 23.80 15.25 12.99
C THR A 184 23.29 15.26 11.54
N PRO A 185 23.27 16.43 10.87
CA PRO A 185 22.96 16.52 9.43
C PRO A 185 23.92 15.71 8.55
N GLU A 186 25.19 15.59 8.92
CA GLU A 186 26.18 14.78 8.19
C GLU A 186 25.85 13.30 8.24
N GLU A 187 25.47 12.77 9.41
CA GLU A 187 24.98 11.39 9.58
C GLU A 187 23.71 11.18 8.76
N ALA A 188 22.74 12.10 8.84
CA ALA A 188 21.52 12.04 8.06
C ALA A 188 21.79 11.93 6.56
N ARG A 189 22.73 12.73 6.03
CA ARG A 189 23.14 12.69 4.63
C ARG A 189 23.79 11.37 4.23
N ALA A 190 24.63 10.80 5.09
CA ALA A 190 25.27 9.50 4.86
C ALA A 190 24.23 8.37 4.83
N GLU A 191 23.30 8.37 5.77
CA GLU A 191 22.23 7.39 5.87
C GLU A 191 21.22 7.49 4.70
N VAL A 192 20.93 8.70 4.18
CA VAL A 192 20.13 8.87 2.95
C VAL A 192 20.85 8.27 1.73
N ASN A 193 22.18 8.43 1.63
CA ASN A 193 22.96 7.80 0.55
C ASN A 193 22.91 6.27 0.66
N GLU A 194 23.03 5.73 1.86
CA GLU A 194 22.94 4.29 2.10
C GLU A 194 21.55 3.76 1.71
N THR A 195 20.47 4.42 2.17
CA THR A 195 19.09 4.12 1.79
C THR A 195 18.93 4.11 0.27
N ALA A 196 19.38 5.16 -0.41
CA ALA A 196 19.26 5.30 -1.87
C ALA A 196 19.99 4.18 -2.63
N SER A 197 21.09 3.64 -2.09
CA SER A 197 21.83 2.53 -2.72
C SER A 197 21.03 1.22 -2.79
N ARG A 198 19.97 1.08 -1.98
CA ARG A 198 19.05 -0.07 -1.98
C ARG A 198 17.82 0.12 -2.88
N HIS A 199 17.69 1.27 -3.52
CA HIS A 199 16.57 1.62 -4.41
C HIS A 199 15.19 1.46 -3.76
N PRO A 200 14.88 2.21 -2.69
CA PRO A 200 13.54 2.27 -2.11
C PRO A 200 12.56 2.95 -3.07
N ASP A 201 11.27 2.74 -2.86
CA ASP A 201 10.24 3.42 -3.65
C ASP A 201 9.99 4.84 -3.12
N MET A 202 10.34 5.10 -1.85
CA MET A 202 10.19 6.39 -1.17
C MET A 202 11.15 6.47 0.02
N ILE A 203 11.33 7.66 0.60
CA ILE A 203 12.04 7.87 1.86
C ILE A 203 11.04 8.30 2.93
N LYS A 204 11.15 7.79 4.16
CA LYS A 204 10.28 8.11 5.30
C LYS A 204 11.04 8.81 6.40
N LEU A 205 10.41 9.82 7.02
CA LEU A 205 10.88 10.43 8.26
C LEU A 205 9.74 10.62 9.26
N TRP A 206 10.09 10.73 10.56
CA TRP A 206 9.15 10.97 11.66
C TRP A 206 9.41 12.32 12.32
N VAL A 207 8.40 13.22 12.24
CA VAL A 207 8.42 14.55 12.88
C VAL A 207 7.24 14.60 13.85
N ASP A 208 7.39 13.92 14.97
CA ASP A 208 6.38 13.84 16.03
C ASP A 208 7.06 13.71 17.39
N ASP A 209 6.48 14.30 18.41
CA ASP A 209 6.94 14.20 19.81
C ASP A 209 5.98 13.39 20.70
N LEU A 210 4.96 12.74 20.11
CA LEU A 210 3.97 11.92 20.80
C LEU A 210 3.33 12.65 21.99
N PHE A 211 2.73 13.79 21.71
CA PHE A 211 2.15 14.71 22.71
C PHE A 211 3.20 15.29 23.68
N GLY A 212 4.43 15.56 23.21
CA GLY A 212 5.51 16.13 24.02
C GLY A 212 6.21 15.13 24.94
N THR A 213 6.06 13.82 24.68
CA THR A 213 6.64 12.78 25.53
C THR A 213 8.01 12.28 25.10
N VAL A 214 8.38 12.53 23.84
CA VAL A 214 9.67 12.13 23.25
C VAL A 214 10.32 13.25 22.47
N PRO A 215 11.65 13.20 22.22
CA PRO A 215 12.33 14.16 21.36
C PRO A 215 11.77 14.15 19.93
N LYS A 216 11.68 15.35 19.32
CA LYS A 216 11.29 15.55 17.92
C LYS A 216 12.52 15.78 17.03
N MET A 217 12.44 15.38 15.76
CA MET A 217 13.47 15.68 14.76
C MET A 217 13.58 17.20 14.56
N SER A 218 14.81 17.71 14.54
CA SER A 218 15.04 19.15 14.31
C SER A 218 14.80 19.52 12.85
N PRO A 219 14.43 20.79 12.58
CA PRO A 219 14.32 21.32 11.23
C PRO A 219 15.59 21.10 10.40
N GLU A 220 16.75 21.39 10.93
CA GLU A 220 18.03 21.20 10.25
C GLU A 220 18.26 19.75 9.79
N THR A 221 17.83 18.77 10.59
CA THR A 221 17.97 17.34 10.24
C THR A 221 17.00 16.94 9.13
N TYR A 222 15.72 17.30 9.23
CA TYR A 222 14.77 16.89 8.19
C TYR A 222 14.97 17.64 6.87
N ASP A 223 15.38 18.91 6.90
CA ASP A 223 15.79 19.66 5.70
C ASP A 223 16.93 18.96 4.96
N THR A 224 17.93 18.51 5.71
CA THR A 224 19.07 17.77 5.14
C THR A 224 18.60 16.47 4.48
N ILE A 225 17.69 15.72 5.10
CA ILE A 225 17.13 14.48 4.54
C ILE A 225 16.37 14.78 3.25
N ILE A 226 15.45 15.75 3.26
CA ILE A 226 14.62 16.12 2.12
C ILE A 226 15.48 16.59 0.95
N ALA A 227 16.39 17.56 1.19
CA ALA A 227 17.25 18.10 0.16
C ALA A 227 18.15 17.01 -0.46
N ARG A 228 18.69 16.10 0.36
CA ARG A 228 19.56 15.02 -0.14
C ARG A 228 18.76 13.97 -0.93
N ALA A 229 17.58 13.60 -0.47
CA ALA A 229 16.69 12.68 -1.18
C ALA A 229 16.33 13.18 -2.58
N HIS A 230 16.01 14.48 -2.69
CA HIS A 230 15.70 15.09 -3.98
C HIS A 230 16.90 15.24 -4.91
N ALA A 231 18.12 15.38 -4.35
CA ALA A 231 19.34 15.50 -5.14
C ALA A 231 19.86 14.19 -5.73
N ILE A 232 19.44 13.05 -5.20
CA ILE A 232 19.82 11.72 -5.70
C ILE A 232 18.85 11.31 -6.78
N VAL A 233 19.30 11.28 -8.05
CA VAL A 233 18.47 10.82 -9.16
C VAL A 233 18.35 9.29 -9.09
N ASP A 234 17.13 8.82 -8.88
CA ASP A 234 16.80 7.41 -9.04
C ASP A 234 16.71 7.05 -10.52
N GLU A 235 17.51 6.07 -10.95
CA GLU A 235 17.59 5.65 -12.35
C GLU A 235 16.26 5.08 -12.89
N ALA A 236 15.48 4.42 -12.02
CA ALA A 236 14.20 3.85 -12.41
C ALA A 236 13.13 4.91 -12.69
N HIS A 237 13.11 5.98 -11.90
CA HIS A 237 12.11 7.05 -12.01
C HIS A 237 12.64 8.28 -12.77
N LYS A 238 13.95 8.38 -12.98
CA LYS A 238 14.63 9.55 -13.60
C LYS A 238 14.38 10.86 -12.86
N GLN A 239 14.17 10.78 -11.56
CA GLN A 239 13.94 11.92 -10.66
C GLN A 239 14.42 11.60 -9.25
N GLY A 240 14.49 12.60 -8.37
CA GLY A 240 14.81 12.40 -6.95
C GLY A 240 13.76 11.57 -6.22
N TYR A 241 14.15 10.97 -5.11
CA TYR A 241 13.23 10.22 -4.25
C TYR A 241 12.18 11.12 -3.64
N LYS A 242 10.93 10.68 -3.65
CA LYS A 242 9.87 11.30 -2.85
C LYS A 242 10.14 11.06 -1.37
N VAL A 243 9.77 12.03 -0.54
CA VAL A 243 9.89 11.93 0.92
C VAL A 243 8.51 12.04 1.55
N ALA A 244 8.19 11.11 2.47
CA ALA A 244 6.99 11.13 3.29
C ALA A 244 7.35 11.41 4.74
N ALA A 245 6.60 12.28 5.41
CA ALA A 245 6.78 12.60 6.83
C ALA A 245 5.57 12.16 7.66
N HIS A 246 5.84 11.44 8.76
CA HIS A 246 4.88 11.30 9.86
C HIS A 246 4.73 12.65 10.55
N ILE A 247 3.50 13.13 10.70
CA ILE A 247 3.19 14.40 11.35
C ILE A 247 2.04 14.24 12.36
N PHE A 248 1.93 15.21 13.26
CA PHE A 248 0.79 15.41 14.14
C PHE A 248 0.30 16.86 14.11
N TYR A 249 1.24 17.82 14.13
CA TYR A 249 0.98 19.24 14.33
C TYR A 249 0.88 20.01 13.01
N LEU A 250 -0.05 20.98 12.96
CA LEU A 250 -0.20 21.90 11.82
C LEU A 250 1.10 22.70 11.54
N GLY A 251 1.79 23.12 12.60
CA GLY A 251 3.04 23.86 12.46
C GLY A 251 4.13 23.05 11.78
N ASP A 252 4.28 21.76 12.14
CA ASP A 252 5.26 20.87 11.52
C ASP A 252 4.87 20.57 10.05
N ALA A 253 3.57 20.39 9.78
CA ALA A 253 3.09 20.20 8.41
C ALA A 253 3.46 21.39 7.50
N LYS A 254 3.25 22.62 7.96
CA LYS A 254 3.63 23.83 7.21
C LYS A 254 5.15 23.93 6.98
N ALA A 255 5.96 23.68 8.01
CA ALA A 255 7.41 23.69 7.90
C ALA A 255 7.88 22.67 6.86
N LEU A 256 7.46 21.41 6.98
CA LEU A 256 7.81 20.35 6.04
C LEU A 256 7.36 20.64 4.60
N VAL A 257 6.16 21.21 4.41
CA VAL A 257 5.70 21.64 3.08
C VAL A 257 6.57 22.78 2.55
N SER A 258 6.99 23.72 3.42
CA SER A 258 7.95 24.78 3.04
C SER A 258 9.26 24.19 2.52
N ASP A 259 9.76 23.14 3.16
CA ASP A 259 11.05 22.51 2.85
C ASP A 259 10.99 21.48 1.72
N GLY A 260 9.79 21.28 1.14
CA GLY A 260 9.62 20.49 -0.08
C GLY A 260 9.23 19.05 0.14
N ILE A 261 8.67 18.68 1.29
CA ILE A 261 8.10 17.33 1.48
C ILE A 261 7.12 16.98 0.36
N ASN A 262 7.07 15.70 -0.04
CA ASN A 262 6.18 15.25 -1.09
C ASN A 262 4.87 14.66 -0.55
N VAL A 263 4.90 14.06 0.65
CA VAL A 263 3.76 13.39 1.26
C VAL A 263 3.71 13.69 2.75
N LEU A 264 2.57 14.20 3.23
CA LEU A 264 2.24 14.25 4.65
C LEU A 264 1.50 12.95 5.01
N ALA A 265 2.11 12.17 5.89
CA ALA A 265 1.56 10.92 6.38
C ALA A 265 0.97 11.12 7.77
N HIS A 266 -0.21 10.59 7.96
CA HIS A 266 -1.16 10.85 9.03
C HIS A 266 -1.83 12.22 8.90
N SER A 267 -2.90 12.39 9.65
CA SER A 267 -3.63 13.65 9.68
C SER A 267 -2.90 14.72 10.50
N VAL A 268 -3.07 15.98 10.15
CA VAL A 268 -2.94 17.06 11.13
C VAL A 268 -4.03 16.86 12.15
N ARG A 269 -3.69 16.71 13.44
CA ARG A 269 -4.63 16.23 14.46
C ARG A 269 -4.71 17.10 15.71
N ASP A 270 -3.87 18.13 15.81
CA ASP A 270 -3.85 19.09 16.90
C ASP A 270 -4.91 20.20 16.72
N GLN A 271 -5.15 20.61 15.48
CA GLN A 271 -6.07 21.70 15.17
C GLN A 271 -6.57 21.64 13.71
N PRO A 272 -7.60 22.44 13.35
CA PRO A 272 -8.06 22.52 11.97
C PRO A 272 -6.97 22.98 11.02
N VAL A 273 -6.87 22.35 9.85
CA VAL A 273 -6.04 22.86 8.75
C VAL A 273 -6.54 24.23 8.30
N ASP A 274 -5.62 25.10 7.93
CA ASP A 274 -5.93 26.47 7.52
C ASP A 274 -5.63 26.71 6.02
N ALA A 275 -6.06 27.88 5.54
CA ALA A 275 -5.88 28.27 4.15
C ALA A 275 -4.41 28.31 3.71
N GLU A 276 -3.49 28.66 4.62
CA GLU A 276 -2.06 28.73 4.33
C GLU A 276 -1.51 27.33 4.00
N LEU A 277 -1.74 26.33 4.86
CA LEU A 277 -1.31 24.96 4.57
C LEU A 277 -1.92 24.43 3.26
N ILE A 278 -3.21 24.68 3.04
CA ILE A 278 -3.92 24.24 1.82
C ILE A 278 -3.26 24.79 0.56
N GLU A 279 -3.04 26.11 0.52
CA GLU A 279 -2.40 26.76 -0.63
C GLU A 279 -0.96 26.29 -0.85
N MET A 280 -0.18 26.11 0.22
CA MET A 280 1.17 25.59 0.14
C MET A 280 1.18 24.16 -0.44
N MET A 281 0.30 23.28 0.05
CA MET A 281 0.20 21.90 -0.44
C MET A 281 -0.21 21.84 -1.91
N LYS A 282 -1.19 22.65 -2.34
CA LYS A 282 -1.63 22.74 -3.73
C LYS A 282 -0.52 23.27 -4.63
N ALA A 283 0.14 24.35 -4.23
CA ALA A 283 1.21 24.95 -5.02
C ALA A 283 2.40 24.03 -5.26
N LYS A 284 2.70 23.15 -4.29
CA LYS A 284 3.82 22.20 -4.35
C LYS A 284 3.42 20.77 -4.73
N GLY A 285 2.14 20.51 -4.91
CA GLY A 285 1.63 19.19 -5.28
C GLY A 285 1.81 18.14 -4.18
N VAL A 286 1.81 18.55 -2.91
CA VAL A 286 1.99 17.66 -1.76
C VAL A 286 0.76 16.78 -1.57
N ALA A 287 0.95 15.47 -1.48
CA ALA A 287 -0.11 14.51 -1.20
C ALA A 287 -0.31 14.32 0.31
N TYR A 288 -1.51 13.85 0.66
CA TYR A 288 -1.91 13.61 2.05
C TYR A 288 -2.45 12.19 2.23
N ILE A 289 -1.96 11.45 3.21
CA ILE A 289 -2.44 10.12 3.60
C ILE A 289 -2.99 10.24 5.03
N ALA A 290 -4.31 10.26 5.18
CA ALA A 290 -4.95 10.63 6.44
C ALA A 290 -4.77 9.59 7.55
N THR A 291 -4.81 8.29 7.22
CA THR A 291 -4.77 7.17 8.18
C THR A 291 -5.74 7.34 9.35
N LEU A 292 -7.02 7.53 9.05
CA LEU A 292 -8.05 7.81 10.05
C LEU A 292 -8.23 6.67 11.06
N ASP A 293 -8.03 5.43 10.59
CA ASP A 293 -8.06 4.23 11.44
C ASP A 293 -6.98 4.24 12.53
N LEU A 294 -5.87 4.96 12.31
CA LEU A 294 -4.73 4.99 13.24
C LEU A 294 -5.14 5.36 14.67
N ASP A 295 -5.90 6.45 14.83
CA ASP A 295 -6.34 6.91 16.15
C ASP A 295 -7.59 6.16 16.60
N GLU A 296 -8.51 5.83 15.68
CA GLU A 296 -9.73 5.08 15.98
C GLU A 296 -9.43 3.69 16.53
N SER A 297 -8.47 2.97 15.95
CA SER A 297 -8.07 1.63 16.36
C SER A 297 -7.57 1.54 17.81
N GLN A 298 -7.24 2.68 18.42
CA GLN A 298 -6.81 2.73 19.83
C GLN A 298 -7.97 2.59 20.84
N TYR A 299 -9.22 2.75 20.41
CA TYR A 299 -10.37 2.73 21.34
C TYR A 299 -11.62 2.03 20.82
N ILE A 300 -11.80 1.92 19.50
CA ILE A 300 -13.08 1.50 18.90
C ILE A 300 -13.52 0.09 19.31
N TYR A 301 -12.60 -0.81 19.55
CA TYR A 301 -12.91 -2.20 19.89
C TYR A 301 -13.57 -2.37 21.27
N ALA A 302 -13.50 -1.35 22.15
CA ALA A 302 -14.24 -1.36 23.40
C ALA A 302 -15.73 -1.02 23.22
N GLU A 303 -16.12 -0.45 22.07
CA GLU A 303 -17.50 -0.03 21.79
C GLU A 303 -18.39 -1.21 21.36
N GLN A 304 -17.82 -2.40 21.17
CA GLN A 304 -18.54 -3.64 20.83
C GLN A 304 -19.53 -3.45 19.68
N LEU A 305 -19.04 -2.87 18.57
CA LEU A 305 -19.89 -2.54 17.42
C LEU A 305 -20.32 -3.81 16.67
N PRO A 306 -21.49 -3.81 16.01
CA PRO A 306 -22.03 -4.99 15.32
C PRO A 306 -21.09 -5.64 14.30
N TRP A 307 -20.27 -4.85 13.60
CA TRP A 307 -19.32 -5.39 12.61
C TRP A 307 -18.21 -6.24 13.24
N MET A 308 -17.97 -6.14 14.56
CA MET A 308 -17.01 -7.01 15.27
C MET A 308 -17.47 -8.48 15.36
N GLU A 309 -18.75 -8.76 15.08
CA GLU A 309 -19.30 -10.11 14.99
C GLU A 309 -19.38 -10.62 13.54
N GLU A 310 -19.02 -9.80 12.55
CA GLU A 310 -19.04 -10.21 11.16
C GLU A 310 -17.85 -11.11 10.81
N PRO A 311 -18.04 -12.14 9.97
CA PRO A 311 -16.95 -13.03 9.56
C PRO A 311 -15.76 -12.30 8.94
N PHE A 312 -16.01 -11.20 8.22
CA PHE A 312 -14.97 -10.39 7.60
C PHE A 312 -13.99 -9.82 8.63
N PHE A 313 -14.47 -9.37 9.78
CA PHE A 313 -13.63 -8.90 10.89
C PHE A 313 -12.98 -10.07 11.63
N ILE A 314 -13.78 -11.06 12.04
CA ILE A 314 -13.32 -12.18 12.88
C ILE A 314 -12.15 -12.92 12.22
N GLN A 315 -12.19 -13.12 10.89
CA GLN A 315 -11.13 -13.81 10.15
C GLN A 315 -9.83 -13.01 10.03
N ALA A 316 -9.87 -11.69 10.23
CA ALA A 316 -8.68 -10.83 10.19
C ALA A 316 -7.95 -10.75 11.52
N VAL A 317 -8.65 -11.00 12.62
CA VAL A 317 -8.18 -10.72 13.99
C VAL A 317 -7.55 -11.96 14.61
N ASP A 318 -6.42 -11.77 15.28
CA ASP A 318 -5.87 -12.80 16.15
C ASP A 318 -6.87 -13.15 17.27
N PRO A 319 -7.17 -14.44 17.50
CA PRO A 319 -8.15 -14.86 18.50
C PRO A 319 -7.90 -14.32 19.91
N ALA A 320 -6.63 -14.11 20.30
CA ALA A 320 -6.29 -13.56 21.62
C ALA A 320 -6.69 -12.08 21.74
N LEU A 321 -6.54 -11.31 20.65
CA LEU A 321 -7.02 -9.92 20.60
C LEU A 321 -8.54 -9.87 20.69
N LEU A 322 -9.24 -10.70 19.90
CA LEU A 322 -10.69 -10.75 19.91
C LEU A 322 -11.23 -11.11 21.30
N GLN A 323 -10.61 -12.09 21.98
CA GLN A 323 -10.96 -12.46 23.37
C GLN A 323 -10.74 -11.28 24.33
N ARG A 324 -9.59 -10.58 24.21
CA ARG A 324 -9.28 -9.41 25.03
C ARG A 324 -10.30 -8.30 24.84
N TRP A 325 -10.63 -7.95 23.60
CA TRP A 325 -11.54 -6.83 23.28
C TRP A 325 -12.98 -7.10 23.71
N ARG A 326 -13.42 -8.35 23.72
CA ARG A 326 -14.72 -8.75 24.26
C ARG A 326 -14.78 -8.75 25.81
N SER A 327 -13.64 -8.58 26.47
CA SER A 327 -13.58 -8.55 27.92
C SER A 327 -14.06 -7.20 28.48
N PRO A 328 -14.94 -7.18 29.51
CA PRO A 328 -15.29 -5.95 30.21
C PRO A 328 -14.10 -5.22 30.85
N LEU A 329 -12.98 -5.94 31.08
CA LEU A 329 -11.75 -5.35 31.60
C LEU A 329 -11.11 -4.39 30.59
N TYR A 330 -11.14 -4.75 29.31
CA TYR A 330 -10.58 -3.90 28.26
C TYR A 330 -11.24 -2.52 28.17
N ALA A 331 -12.56 -2.47 28.25
CA ALA A 331 -13.30 -1.19 28.29
C ALA A 331 -12.85 -0.32 29.49
N LYS A 332 -12.71 -0.93 30.69
CA LYS A 332 -12.22 -0.23 31.88
C LYS A 332 -10.78 0.24 31.75
N GLU A 333 -9.89 -0.57 31.13
CA GLU A 333 -8.52 -0.17 30.84
C GLU A 333 -8.48 1.09 29.95
N LEU A 334 -9.34 1.15 28.92
CA LEU A 334 -9.41 2.31 28.04
C LEU A 334 -10.03 3.54 28.70
N GLU A 335 -11.05 3.37 29.55
CA GLU A 335 -11.62 4.46 30.34
C GLU A 335 -10.58 5.08 31.28
N ALA A 336 -9.71 4.26 31.87
CA ALA A 336 -8.64 4.70 32.75
C ALA A 336 -7.42 5.27 32.02
N ASN A 337 -7.28 5.03 30.71
CA ASN A 337 -6.12 5.47 29.94
C ASN A 337 -6.22 6.96 29.60
N PRO A 338 -5.30 7.83 30.07
CA PRO A 338 -5.34 9.26 29.83
C PRO A 338 -5.17 9.66 28.34
N ASN A 339 -4.73 8.74 27.50
CA ASN A 339 -4.60 8.99 26.06
C ASN A 339 -5.90 8.69 25.29
N THR A 340 -6.83 7.94 25.82
CA THR A 340 -8.10 7.63 25.13
C THR A 340 -8.86 8.89 24.69
N PRO A 341 -9.09 9.92 25.54
CA PRO A 341 -9.74 11.15 25.10
C PRO A 341 -8.91 11.93 24.05
N LYS A 342 -7.58 11.87 24.13
CA LYS A 342 -6.69 12.50 23.13
C LYS A 342 -6.82 11.80 21.77
N ASN A 343 -6.82 10.46 21.76
CA ASN A 343 -6.99 9.67 20.53
C ASN A 343 -8.37 9.91 19.90
N LYS A 344 -9.42 9.99 20.71
CA LYS A 344 -10.79 10.34 20.22
C LYS A 344 -10.82 11.75 19.60
N ALA A 345 -10.18 12.73 20.23
CA ALA A 345 -10.06 14.08 19.70
C ALA A 345 -9.24 14.13 18.41
N ALA A 346 -8.13 13.40 18.35
CA ALA A 346 -7.27 13.29 17.18
C ALA A 346 -8.02 12.65 15.99
N ALA A 347 -8.75 11.55 16.22
CA ALA A 347 -9.59 10.90 15.22
C ALA A 347 -10.62 11.88 14.63
N ALA A 348 -11.36 12.58 15.49
CA ALA A 348 -12.36 13.57 15.07
C ALA A 348 -11.73 14.73 14.28
N MET A 349 -10.56 15.21 14.68
CA MET A 349 -9.84 16.26 13.98
C MET A 349 -9.33 15.76 12.61
N GLY A 350 -8.78 14.55 12.53
CA GLY A 350 -8.35 13.92 11.28
C GLY A 350 -9.51 13.81 10.28
N GLN A 351 -10.68 13.32 10.72
CA GLN A 351 -11.88 13.23 9.89
C GLN A 351 -12.34 14.61 9.36
N ARG A 352 -12.30 15.63 10.20
CA ARG A 352 -12.59 17.01 9.76
C ARG A 352 -11.59 17.51 8.72
N ASN A 353 -10.32 17.32 8.97
CA ASN A 353 -9.24 17.87 8.16
C ASN A 353 -9.13 17.19 6.78
N ILE A 354 -9.34 15.87 6.67
CA ILE A 354 -9.35 15.19 5.37
C ILE A 354 -10.44 15.78 4.46
N LYS A 355 -11.63 16.06 5.00
CA LYS A 355 -12.74 16.65 4.22
C LYS A 355 -12.36 18.03 3.70
N VAL A 356 -11.83 18.90 4.56
CA VAL A 356 -11.40 20.25 4.17
C VAL A 356 -10.34 20.23 3.09
N LEU A 357 -9.33 19.37 3.24
CA LEU A 357 -8.24 19.20 2.25
C LEU A 357 -8.75 18.65 0.92
N PHE A 358 -9.63 17.64 0.99
CA PHE A 358 -10.23 17.06 -0.22
C PHE A 358 -11.06 18.08 -0.99
N ASP A 359 -11.94 18.83 -0.33
CA ASP A 359 -12.79 19.86 -0.96
C ASP A 359 -11.95 21.01 -1.57
N ALA A 360 -10.81 21.29 -0.98
CA ALA A 360 -9.86 22.26 -1.50
C ALA A 360 -9.03 21.75 -2.71
N GLY A 361 -9.17 20.47 -3.08
CA GLY A 361 -8.46 19.87 -4.21
C GLY A 361 -7.05 19.39 -3.91
N VAL A 362 -6.69 19.19 -2.64
CA VAL A 362 -5.45 18.53 -2.25
C VAL A 362 -5.54 17.04 -2.62
N LYS A 363 -4.46 16.47 -3.17
CA LYS A 363 -4.41 15.06 -3.51
C LYS A 363 -4.42 14.20 -2.23
N ILE A 364 -5.51 13.46 -2.04
CA ILE A 364 -5.62 12.48 -0.95
C ILE A 364 -5.25 11.10 -1.50
N ALA A 365 -4.33 10.41 -0.85
CA ALA A 365 -4.05 9.00 -1.04
C ALA A 365 -4.51 8.20 0.19
N PHE A 366 -4.48 6.90 0.07
CA PHE A 366 -5.07 5.97 1.02
C PHE A 366 -4.00 5.18 1.77
N GLY A 367 -4.18 4.97 3.06
CA GLY A 367 -3.32 4.17 3.91
C GLY A 367 -3.83 4.22 5.35
N THR A 368 -3.39 3.30 6.19
CA THR A 368 -3.97 3.05 7.52
C THR A 368 -2.95 2.98 8.65
N ASP A 369 -1.65 2.89 8.30
CA ASP A 369 -0.62 2.51 9.26
C ASP A 369 -0.81 1.07 9.83
N SER A 370 -1.54 0.21 9.08
CA SER A 370 -1.77 -1.18 9.46
C SER A 370 -0.46 -1.95 9.62
N GLY A 371 -0.44 -2.90 10.54
CA GLY A 371 0.76 -3.66 10.90
C GLY A 371 1.73 -2.95 11.86
N ALA A 372 1.56 -1.65 12.14
CA ALA A 372 2.39 -0.93 13.12
C ALA A 372 2.05 -1.29 14.57
N LEU A 373 0.80 -1.59 14.85
CA LEU A 373 0.31 -2.08 16.15
C LEU A 373 -0.68 -3.22 15.94
N PRO A 374 -0.88 -4.12 16.93
CA PRO A 374 -1.83 -5.22 16.80
C PRO A 374 -3.28 -4.77 16.63
N THR A 375 -3.62 -3.55 17.03
CA THR A 375 -4.96 -2.96 16.84
C THR A 375 -5.21 -2.47 15.42
N ARG A 376 -4.17 -2.28 14.60
CA ARG A 376 -4.25 -1.85 13.19
C ARG A 376 -4.12 -3.06 12.29
N ILE A 377 -5.24 -3.74 12.09
CA ILE A 377 -5.30 -5.09 11.53
C ILE A 377 -5.11 -5.03 10.01
N PRO A 378 -4.05 -5.63 9.43
CA PRO A 378 -3.85 -5.69 7.98
C PRO A 378 -5.09 -6.20 7.24
N GLY A 379 -5.48 -5.53 6.17
CA GLY A 379 -6.65 -5.86 5.36
C GLY A 379 -7.95 -5.28 5.91
N PHE A 380 -8.30 -5.55 7.17
CA PHE A 380 -9.51 -4.99 7.78
C PHE A 380 -9.42 -3.47 7.96
N ALA A 381 -8.29 -2.95 8.45
CA ALA A 381 -8.07 -1.52 8.67
C ALA A 381 -8.28 -0.72 7.38
N GLU A 382 -7.89 -1.26 6.23
CA GLU A 382 -8.09 -0.63 4.93
C GLU A 382 -9.57 -0.47 4.59
N HIS A 383 -10.40 -1.47 4.82
CA HIS A 383 -11.85 -1.34 4.61
C HIS A 383 -12.50 -0.41 5.65
N ARG A 384 -11.96 -0.37 6.87
CA ARG A 384 -12.41 0.59 7.87
C ARG A 384 -12.05 2.02 7.49
N GLU A 385 -10.86 2.26 6.95
CA GLU A 385 -10.41 3.56 6.44
C GLU A 385 -11.36 4.07 5.32
N LEU A 386 -11.74 3.21 4.36
CA LEU A 386 -12.74 3.58 3.33
C LEU A 386 -14.05 4.05 3.95
N GLN A 387 -14.52 3.37 4.99
CA GLN A 387 -15.74 3.76 5.72
C GLN A 387 -15.55 5.10 6.42
N LEU A 388 -14.40 5.31 7.08
CA LEU A 388 -14.08 6.57 7.78
C LEU A 388 -13.96 7.75 6.80
N MET A 389 -13.36 7.54 5.63
CA MET A 389 -13.30 8.55 4.57
C MET A 389 -14.71 8.97 4.12
N VAL A 390 -15.62 8.01 3.94
CA VAL A 390 -17.02 8.31 3.56
C VAL A 390 -17.78 8.95 4.73
N GLN A 391 -17.58 8.50 5.95
CA GLN A 391 -18.14 9.13 7.16
C GLN A 391 -17.64 10.57 7.33
N SER A 392 -16.43 10.88 6.90
CA SER A 392 -15.85 12.22 6.85
C SER A 392 -16.47 13.11 5.77
N GLY A 393 -17.31 12.55 4.87
CA GLY A 393 -18.04 13.30 3.85
C GLY A 393 -17.45 13.18 2.43
N LEU A 394 -16.51 12.28 2.16
CA LEU A 394 -16.11 11.92 0.80
C LEU A 394 -17.21 11.02 0.19
N ARG A 395 -17.41 11.13 -1.13
CA ARG A 395 -18.29 10.18 -1.80
C ARG A 395 -17.60 8.81 -1.92
N PRO A 396 -18.34 7.69 -1.95
CA PRO A 396 -17.75 6.37 -2.12
C PRO A 396 -16.82 6.27 -3.33
N MET A 397 -17.17 6.88 -4.46
CA MET A 397 -16.31 6.95 -5.64
C MET A 397 -14.96 7.63 -5.33
N ASP A 398 -14.99 8.73 -4.60
CA ASP A 398 -13.78 9.49 -4.27
C ASP A 398 -12.86 8.67 -3.35
N ALA A 399 -13.42 7.95 -2.37
CA ALA A 399 -12.67 7.06 -1.50
C ALA A 399 -12.02 5.90 -2.29
N ILE A 400 -12.72 5.32 -3.27
CA ILE A 400 -12.15 4.29 -4.16
C ILE A 400 -11.02 4.87 -5.00
N VAL A 401 -11.17 6.07 -5.57
CA VAL A 401 -10.10 6.74 -6.33
C VAL A 401 -8.88 7.01 -5.46
N CYS A 402 -9.08 7.44 -4.20
CA CYS A 402 -7.98 7.61 -3.24
C CYS A 402 -7.24 6.28 -3.00
N ALA A 403 -7.99 5.18 -2.83
CA ALA A 403 -7.44 3.86 -2.51
C ALA A 403 -6.88 3.10 -3.73
N THR A 404 -7.00 3.65 -4.93
CA THR A 404 -6.55 3.02 -6.17
C THR A 404 -5.61 3.94 -6.94
N LYS A 405 -6.13 4.82 -7.81
CA LYS A 405 -5.36 5.71 -8.66
C LYS A 405 -4.41 6.62 -7.89
N ASN A 406 -4.93 7.35 -6.89
CA ASN A 406 -4.12 8.33 -6.17
C ASN A 406 -2.99 7.65 -5.36
N SER A 407 -3.29 6.51 -4.74
CA SER A 407 -2.28 5.72 -4.02
C SER A 407 -1.21 5.19 -4.97
N ALA A 408 -1.59 4.66 -6.15
CA ALA A 408 -0.64 4.24 -7.18
C ALA A 408 0.31 5.39 -7.60
N GLU A 409 -0.25 6.58 -7.86
CA GLU A 409 0.53 7.77 -8.21
C GLU A 409 1.49 8.20 -7.09
N VAL A 410 1.05 8.12 -5.82
CA VAL A 410 1.87 8.49 -4.67
C VAL A 410 3.04 7.54 -4.50
N ILE A 411 2.81 6.22 -4.55
CA ILE A 411 3.89 5.23 -4.43
C ILE A 411 4.72 5.04 -5.70
N GLY A 412 4.37 5.71 -6.81
CA GLY A 412 5.10 5.63 -8.07
C GLY A 412 4.76 4.43 -8.95
N ALA A 413 3.72 3.67 -8.62
CA ALA A 413 3.27 2.50 -9.38
C ALA A 413 2.46 2.93 -10.62
N LYS A 414 3.05 2.81 -11.81
CA LYS A 414 2.44 3.29 -13.08
C LYS A 414 1.54 2.24 -13.75
N ASP A 415 1.74 0.99 -13.40
CA ASP A 415 1.14 -0.18 -14.06
C ASP A 415 -0.16 -0.67 -13.41
N ARG A 416 -0.70 0.05 -12.41
CA ARG A 416 -1.88 -0.32 -11.61
C ARG A 416 -2.68 0.89 -11.13
N GLY A 417 -3.68 0.68 -10.29
CA GLY A 417 -4.52 1.73 -9.69
C GLY A 417 -5.72 2.15 -10.54
N THR A 418 -5.75 1.78 -11.82
CA THR A 418 -6.93 1.91 -12.69
C THR A 418 -7.05 0.69 -13.59
N LEU A 419 -8.28 0.38 -14.03
CA LEU A 419 -8.53 -0.68 -15.01
C LEU A 419 -8.44 -0.07 -16.42
N GLU A 420 -7.27 -0.18 -17.02
CA GLU A 420 -6.98 0.35 -18.36
C GLU A 420 -6.12 -0.66 -19.14
N THR A 421 -6.32 -0.71 -20.44
CA THR A 421 -5.50 -1.57 -21.34
C THR A 421 -4.00 -1.34 -21.11
N GLY A 422 -3.25 -2.43 -20.99
CA GLY A 422 -1.80 -2.45 -20.74
C GLY A 422 -1.41 -2.41 -19.27
N LYS A 423 -2.32 -2.11 -18.35
CA LYS A 423 -2.08 -2.22 -16.90
C LYS A 423 -2.25 -3.65 -16.39
N LEU A 424 -1.78 -3.90 -15.19
CA LEU A 424 -1.93 -5.20 -14.53
C LEU A 424 -3.42 -5.51 -14.30
N ALA A 425 -3.78 -6.77 -14.51
CA ALA A 425 -5.09 -7.31 -14.18
C ALA A 425 -5.20 -7.54 -12.66
N ASN A 426 -5.13 -6.43 -11.91
CA ASN A 426 -5.28 -6.34 -10.47
C ASN A 426 -6.69 -5.82 -10.19
N LEU A 427 -7.65 -6.70 -9.91
CA LEU A 427 -9.05 -6.34 -9.77
C LEU A 427 -9.78 -7.17 -8.72
N ILE A 428 -10.83 -6.59 -8.17
CA ILE A 428 -11.70 -7.20 -7.16
C ILE A 428 -13.12 -7.25 -7.74
N VAL A 429 -13.73 -8.42 -7.67
CA VAL A 429 -15.15 -8.62 -7.94
C VAL A 429 -15.90 -8.57 -6.62
N LEU A 430 -16.83 -7.64 -6.50
CA LEU A 430 -17.68 -7.45 -5.34
C LEU A 430 -19.09 -7.96 -5.61
N ASP A 431 -19.70 -8.58 -4.62
CA ASP A 431 -21.07 -9.05 -4.67
C ASP A 431 -22.11 -7.93 -4.77
N SER A 432 -21.76 -6.73 -4.33
CA SER A 432 -22.68 -5.59 -4.23
C SER A 432 -21.98 -4.27 -4.65
N ASN A 433 -22.79 -3.24 -4.94
CA ASN A 433 -22.32 -1.94 -5.41
C ASN A 433 -21.70 -1.09 -4.27
N PRO A 434 -20.39 -0.81 -4.27
CA PRO A 434 -19.75 0.02 -3.23
C PRO A 434 -20.12 1.51 -3.33
N LEU A 435 -20.71 1.96 -4.44
CA LEU A 435 -21.16 3.35 -4.57
C LEU A 435 -22.48 3.62 -3.85
N GLU A 436 -23.28 2.59 -3.60
CA GLU A 436 -24.49 2.66 -2.77
C GLU A 436 -24.16 2.62 -1.27
N ASP A 437 -23.20 1.77 -0.92
CA ASP A 437 -22.69 1.63 0.43
C ASP A 437 -21.23 1.20 0.37
N ILE A 438 -20.32 2.00 0.85
CA ILE A 438 -18.88 1.71 0.84
C ILE A 438 -18.55 0.42 1.61
N ARG A 439 -19.37 0.01 2.57
CA ARG A 439 -19.23 -1.28 3.27
C ARG A 439 -19.31 -2.48 2.33
N ASN A 440 -19.91 -2.33 1.15
CA ASN A 440 -19.94 -3.38 0.13
C ASN A 440 -18.55 -3.75 -0.42
N THR A 441 -17.51 -2.96 -0.16
CA THR A 441 -16.12 -3.35 -0.44
C THR A 441 -15.68 -4.58 0.33
N THR A 442 -16.32 -4.90 1.46
CA THR A 442 -16.06 -6.13 2.24
C THR A 442 -16.70 -7.39 1.63
N ARG A 443 -17.65 -7.23 0.70
CA ARG A 443 -18.35 -8.34 0.03
C ARG A 443 -17.57 -8.83 -1.18
N ILE A 444 -16.35 -9.28 -0.92
CA ILE A 444 -15.43 -9.76 -1.96
C ILE A 444 -15.84 -11.16 -2.42
N GLU A 445 -16.12 -11.34 -3.70
CA GLU A 445 -16.43 -12.63 -4.32
C GLU A 445 -15.20 -13.26 -4.99
N MET A 446 -14.46 -12.45 -5.77
CA MET A 446 -13.24 -12.89 -6.45
C MET A 446 -12.17 -11.82 -6.38
N ILE A 447 -10.92 -12.25 -6.40
CA ILE A 447 -9.75 -11.39 -6.54
C ILE A 447 -8.88 -11.93 -7.67
N TYR A 448 -8.50 -11.06 -8.58
CA TYR A 448 -7.46 -11.33 -9.57
C TYR A 448 -6.24 -10.46 -9.27
N HIS A 449 -5.12 -11.10 -9.06
CA HIS A 449 -3.84 -10.46 -8.82
C HIS A 449 -2.88 -10.85 -9.94
N SER A 450 -2.41 -9.86 -10.72
CA SER A 450 -1.61 -10.08 -11.92
C SER A 450 -2.22 -11.14 -12.85
N GLY A 451 -3.55 -11.03 -13.06
CA GLY A 451 -4.33 -11.93 -13.90
C GLY A 451 -4.64 -13.30 -13.32
N LYS A 452 -4.03 -13.68 -12.20
CA LYS A 452 -4.30 -14.95 -11.53
C LYS A 452 -5.44 -14.80 -10.53
N ARG A 453 -6.41 -15.72 -10.55
CA ARG A 453 -7.44 -15.74 -9.52
C ARG A 453 -6.86 -16.27 -8.21
N VAL A 454 -6.87 -15.44 -7.15
CA VAL A 454 -6.33 -15.78 -5.82
C VAL A 454 -7.44 -16.00 -4.79
N ARG A 455 -8.68 -15.63 -5.13
CA ARG A 455 -9.89 -15.88 -4.33
C ARG A 455 -11.08 -16.15 -5.24
#